data_62f88fdf7163588967343bca73346491
#
_entry.id   62f88fdf7163588967343bca73346491
#
_cell.length_a   1.000
_cell.length_b   1.000
_cell.length_c   1.000
_cell.angle_alpha   90.00
_cell.angle_beta   90.00
_cell.angle_gamma   90.00
#
_symmetry.space_group_name_H-M   'P 1'
#
loop_
_entity.id
_entity.type
_entity.pdbx_description
1 polymer ?
#
loop_
_entity_poly.entity_id
_entity_poly.type
_entity_poly.pdbx_seq_one_letter_code
_entity_poly.pdbx_strand_id
1 'polypeptide(L)'
;MQSKPYLRDLIRIFIPLTSALMLAGCTIALPEFQTAESLAPQQHKVAAGGYSGRGLNASTGAHAVFNYGITEKLDLTSNMSLSRLNIEQNNIRYSVLAGPKWSNAKGTWALSSPAGAIYTETYNDIDAGYTYLLTPTVYKSWRYKNPNLTYTFFTRSEFAYNYIRGRWFSFVGGYSQEIQTDRLTHYISLSGSTNGPIYGVYFGYGISLKPNQ
;
A
#
# COMPACT_ATOMS: atom_id res chain seq x y z
N MET A 1 -17.13 -20.60 -30.90
CA MET A 1 -16.89 -19.72 -29.74
C MET A 1 -15.46 -19.22 -29.83
N GLN A 2 -15.24 -17.98 -30.31
CA GLN A 2 -13.91 -17.38 -30.38
C GLN A 2 -13.57 -16.81 -28.98
N SER A 3 -12.55 -17.36 -28.34
CA SER A 3 -12.01 -16.83 -27.08
C SER A 3 -11.45 -15.42 -27.35
N LYS A 4 -12.00 -14.41 -26.66
CA LYS A 4 -11.59 -13.02 -26.81
C LYS A 4 -10.07 -12.88 -26.57
N PRO A 5 -9.32 -12.24 -27.49
CA PRO A 5 -7.86 -12.13 -27.43
C PRO A 5 -7.34 -11.49 -26.15
N TYR A 6 -8.12 -10.63 -25.50
CA TYR A 6 -7.76 -9.92 -24.25
C TYR A 6 -7.42 -10.82 -23.06
N LEU A 7 -8.03 -12.00 -22.94
CA LEU A 7 -7.77 -12.89 -21.80
C LEU A 7 -6.38 -13.54 -21.90
N ARG A 8 -5.95 -13.83 -23.13
CA ARG A 8 -4.64 -14.45 -23.41
C ARG A 8 -3.48 -13.49 -23.19
N ASP A 9 -3.67 -12.22 -23.51
CA ASP A 9 -2.67 -11.19 -23.30
C ASP A 9 -2.57 -10.78 -21.81
N LEU A 10 -3.70 -10.76 -21.10
CA LEU A 10 -3.72 -10.58 -19.65
C LEU A 10 -2.94 -11.70 -18.93
N ILE A 11 -3.15 -12.94 -19.29
CA ILE A 11 -2.47 -14.10 -18.70
C ILE A 11 -0.95 -14.05 -18.99
N ARG A 12 -0.54 -13.65 -20.19
CA ARG A 12 0.88 -13.50 -20.57
C ARG A 12 1.62 -12.40 -19.82
N ILE A 13 0.93 -11.36 -19.39
CA ILE A 13 1.49 -10.27 -18.58
C ILE A 13 1.46 -10.65 -17.09
N PHE A 14 0.41 -11.32 -16.63
CA PHE A 14 0.24 -11.67 -15.22
C PHE A 14 1.20 -12.76 -14.73
N ILE A 15 1.47 -13.79 -15.53
CA ILE A 15 2.33 -14.90 -15.13
C ILE A 15 3.79 -14.47 -14.88
N PRO A 16 4.48 -13.71 -15.75
CA PRO A 16 5.84 -13.27 -15.45
C PRO A 16 5.89 -12.20 -14.35
N LEU A 17 4.85 -11.37 -14.22
CA LEU A 17 4.77 -10.36 -13.17
C LEU A 17 4.57 -11.00 -11.78
N THR A 18 3.71 -12.01 -11.67
CA THR A 18 3.54 -12.79 -10.43
C THR A 18 4.77 -13.64 -10.10
N SER A 19 5.46 -14.19 -11.11
CA SER A 19 6.70 -14.94 -10.91
C SER A 19 7.86 -14.03 -10.45
N ALA A 20 7.96 -12.82 -10.98
CA ALA A 20 8.95 -11.83 -10.53
C ALA A 20 8.64 -11.30 -9.12
N LEU A 21 7.37 -11.24 -8.72
CA LEU A 21 6.91 -10.83 -7.39
C LEU A 21 7.21 -11.88 -6.30
N MET A 22 7.54 -13.12 -6.66
CA MET A 22 7.79 -14.22 -5.72
C MET A 22 9.22 -14.29 -5.16
N LEU A 23 10.13 -13.39 -5.52
CA LEU A 23 11.57 -13.60 -5.34
C LEU A 23 12.28 -12.71 -4.30
N ALA A 24 11.60 -11.99 -3.40
CA ALA A 24 12.36 -11.17 -2.44
C ALA A 24 11.59 -10.83 -1.14
N GLY A 25 12.27 -10.77 -0.02
CA GLY A 25 11.89 -10.87 1.39
C GLY A 25 11.52 -9.64 2.21
N CYS A 26 11.51 -9.79 3.49
CA CYS A 26 11.33 -8.90 4.65
C CYS A 26 10.93 -7.43 4.44
N THR A 27 9.67 -7.15 4.14
CA THR A 27 9.10 -5.82 4.25
C THR A 27 7.71 -5.83 4.85
N ILE A 28 7.34 -4.69 5.42
CA ILE A 28 5.97 -4.47 5.88
C ILE A 28 5.17 -4.03 4.66
N ALA A 29 4.58 -4.97 3.94
CA ALA A 29 3.60 -4.62 2.93
C ALA A 29 2.34 -4.11 3.62
N LEU A 30 2.21 -2.80 3.75
CA LEU A 30 0.98 -2.17 4.23
C LEU A 30 -0.10 -2.27 3.14
N PRO A 31 -1.37 -2.48 3.52
CA PRO A 31 -2.47 -2.44 2.57
C PRO A 31 -2.55 -1.04 1.96
N GLU A 32 -2.97 -0.96 0.71
CA GLU A 32 -3.12 0.30 0.01
C GLU A 32 -4.59 0.69 -0.05
N PHE A 33 -4.95 1.82 0.60
CA PHE A 33 -6.29 2.37 0.62
C PHE A 33 -6.37 3.67 -0.20
N GLN A 34 -5.60 3.73 -1.29
CA GLN A 34 -5.52 4.88 -2.17
C GLN A 34 -5.78 4.48 -3.62
N THR A 35 -6.16 5.45 -4.42
CA THR A 35 -6.28 5.36 -5.87
C THR A 35 -5.32 6.35 -6.53
N ALA A 36 -5.21 6.28 -7.86
CA ALA A 36 -4.43 7.26 -8.63
C ALA A 36 -5.13 8.64 -8.71
N GLU A 37 -6.39 8.75 -8.29
CA GLU A 37 -7.11 10.02 -8.31
C GLU A 37 -6.58 10.96 -7.22
N SER A 38 -6.42 12.24 -7.54
CA SER A 38 -6.21 13.30 -6.56
C SER A 38 -7.53 13.84 -6.03
N LEU A 39 -7.46 14.43 -4.86
CA LEU A 39 -8.56 15.17 -4.27
C LEU A 39 -8.66 16.56 -4.92
N ALA A 40 -9.84 17.17 -4.86
CA ALA A 40 -9.96 18.59 -5.16
C ALA A 40 -9.19 19.42 -4.11
N PRO A 41 -8.75 20.63 -4.47
CA PRO A 41 -8.05 21.50 -3.51
C PRO A 41 -8.83 21.69 -2.21
N GLN A 42 -8.13 21.63 -1.08
CA GLN A 42 -8.67 21.73 0.29
C GLN A 42 -9.58 20.56 0.74
N GLN A 43 -9.86 19.61 -0.11
CA GLN A 43 -10.53 18.39 0.31
C GLN A 43 -9.59 17.46 1.07
N HIS A 44 -10.15 16.72 1.99
CA HIS A 44 -9.42 15.68 2.72
C HIS A 44 -10.18 14.36 2.69
N LYS A 45 -9.45 13.27 2.78
CA LYS A 45 -9.97 11.90 2.82
C LYS A 45 -9.21 11.09 3.84
N VAL A 46 -9.92 10.42 4.73
CA VAL A 46 -9.35 9.50 5.70
C VAL A 46 -9.89 8.11 5.40
N ALA A 47 -9.01 7.15 5.22
CA ALA A 47 -9.36 5.75 5.16
C ALA A 47 -8.66 5.01 6.29
N ALA A 48 -9.36 4.12 6.98
CA ALA A 48 -8.79 3.32 8.05
C ALA A 48 -9.31 1.88 7.96
N GLY A 49 -8.49 0.94 8.40
CA GLY A 49 -8.86 -0.47 8.35
C GLY A 49 -7.84 -1.38 9.02
N GLY A 50 -8.10 -2.67 8.90
CA GLY A 50 -7.21 -3.73 9.38
C GLY A 50 -6.57 -4.50 8.25
N TYR A 51 -5.49 -5.19 8.54
CA TYR A 51 -4.84 -6.10 7.63
C TYR A 51 -4.25 -7.32 8.35
N SER A 52 -4.10 -8.38 7.61
CA SER A 52 -3.43 -9.59 8.07
C SER A 52 -2.58 -10.15 6.95
N GLY A 53 -1.38 -10.61 7.29
CA GLY A 53 -0.43 -11.21 6.36
C GLY A 53 -0.11 -12.65 6.70
N ARG A 54 0.39 -13.38 5.68
CA ARG A 54 0.99 -14.71 5.83
C ARG A 54 2.39 -14.71 5.22
N GLY A 55 3.31 -15.43 5.83
CA GLY A 55 4.71 -15.53 5.44
C GLY A 55 5.63 -15.42 6.65
N LEU A 56 6.95 -15.54 6.43
CA LEU A 56 7.93 -15.59 7.52
C LEU A 56 8.03 -14.32 8.38
N ASN A 57 7.61 -13.16 7.86
CA ASN A 57 7.50 -11.91 8.63
C ASN A 57 6.10 -11.31 8.54
N ALA A 58 5.09 -12.16 8.50
CA ALA A 58 3.71 -11.72 8.44
C ALA A 58 3.36 -10.92 9.69
N SER A 59 2.61 -9.86 9.48
CA SER A 59 2.08 -9.02 10.53
C SER A 59 0.57 -8.86 10.40
N THR A 60 -0.07 -8.65 11.52
CA THR A 60 -1.48 -8.26 11.59
C THR A 60 -1.56 -6.91 12.27
N GLY A 61 -2.41 -6.03 11.77
CA GLY A 61 -2.47 -4.69 12.33
C GLY A 61 -3.59 -3.82 11.81
N ALA A 62 -3.55 -2.57 12.25
CA ALA A 62 -4.39 -1.49 11.76
C ALA A 62 -3.57 -0.54 10.89
N HIS A 63 -4.22 0.05 9.91
CA HIS A 63 -3.62 1.01 8.98
C HIS A 63 -4.61 2.15 8.70
N ALA A 64 -4.10 3.35 8.66
CA ALA A 64 -4.85 4.54 8.30
C ALA A 64 -4.09 5.35 7.25
N VAL A 65 -4.83 5.92 6.33
CA VAL A 65 -4.32 6.81 5.28
C VAL A 65 -5.07 8.12 5.37
N PHE A 66 -4.35 9.22 5.41
CA PHE A 66 -4.87 10.56 5.29
C PHE A 66 -4.36 11.19 3.99
N ASN A 67 -5.25 11.77 3.21
CA ASN A 67 -4.93 12.53 2.02
C ASN A 67 -5.53 13.93 2.12
N TYR A 68 -4.77 14.93 1.66
CA TYR A 68 -5.19 16.33 1.58
C TYR A 68 -4.85 16.89 0.20
N GLY A 69 -5.86 17.38 -0.52
CA GLY A 69 -5.70 17.99 -1.85
C GLY A 69 -5.07 19.38 -1.73
N ILE A 70 -3.88 19.55 -2.29
CA ILE A 70 -3.18 20.84 -2.38
C ILE A 70 -3.58 21.54 -3.69
N THR A 71 -3.58 20.80 -4.78
CA THR A 71 -4.03 21.25 -6.11
C THR A 71 -4.83 20.13 -6.77
N GLU A 72 -5.40 20.37 -7.95
CA GLU A 72 -6.11 19.34 -8.74
C GLU A 72 -5.24 18.10 -9.10
N LYS A 73 -3.94 18.19 -8.96
CA LYS A 73 -2.98 17.14 -9.33
C LYS A 73 -2.03 16.73 -8.21
N LEU A 74 -2.03 17.46 -7.11
CA LEU A 74 -1.08 17.26 -6.01
C LEU A 74 -1.81 17.13 -4.70
N ASP A 75 -1.63 15.98 -4.05
CA ASP A 75 -2.08 15.70 -2.69
C ASP A 75 -0.86 15.61 -1.76
N LEU A 76 -1.09 15.91 -0.48
CA LEU A 76 -0.27 15.42 0.61
C LEU A 76 -0.89 14.11 1.12
N THR A 77 -0.11 13.05 1.18
CA THR A 77 -0.54 11.77 1.74
C THR A 77 0.23 11.45 3.02
N SER A 78 -0.45 10.86 3.99
CA SER A 78 0.16 10.32 5.21
C SER A 78 -0.38 8.93 5.47
N ASN A 79 0.52 8.02 5.83
CA ASN A 79 0.22 6.63 6.14
C ASN A 79 0.65 6.35 7.57
N MET A 80 -0.24 5.79 8.37
CA MET A 80 0.03 5.39 9.75
C MET A 80 -0.34 3.93 9.93
N SER A 81 0.49 3.16 10.63
CA SER A 81 0.13 1.79 10.97
C SER A 81 0.59 1.40 12.36
N LEU A 82 -0.16 0.49 12.94
CA LEU A 82 0.15 -0.24 14.15
C LEU A 82 0.04 -1.72 13.83
N SER A 83 1.10 -2.48 14.03
CA SER A 83 1.10 -3.91 13.70
C SER A 83 1.85 -4.74 14.72
N ARG A 84 1.47 -6.01 14.78
CA ARG A 84 2.14 -7.05 15.54
C ARG A 84 2.69 -8.08 14.57
N LEU A 85 3.96 -8.45 14.72
CA LEU A 85 4.55 -9.57 13.99
C LEU A 85 4.00 -10.90 14.53
N ASN A 86 3.64 -11.78 13.60
CA ASN A 86 3.01 -13.07 13.94
C ASN A 86 4.03 -14.17 14.35
N ILE A 87 5.33 -13.85 14.32
CA ILE A 87 6.39 -14.81 14.64
C ILE A 87 6.74 -14.64 16.13
N GLU A 88 6.78 -15.72 16.88
CA GLU A 88 7.21 -16.02 18.25
C GLU A 88 7.68 -14.88 19.20
N GLN A 89 7.91 -13.68 18.68
CA GLN A 89 8.26 -12.48 19.42
C GLN A 89 7.13 -11.46 19.30
N ASN A 90 6.62 -11.01 20.44
CA ASN A 90 5.57 -9.98 20.55
C ASN A 90 6.06 -8.60 20.09
N ASN A 91 6.60 -8.49 18.90
CA ASN A 91 7.12 -7.23 18.38
C ASN A 91 5.98 -6.37 17.87
N ILE A 92 5.82 -5.21 18.48
CA ILE A 92 4.89 -4.18 18.03
C ILE A 92 5.65 -3.19 17.15
N ARG A 93 5.02 -2.78 16.05
CA ARG A 93 5.56 -1.78 15.12
C ARG A 93 4.59 -0.64 14.94
N TYR A 94 5.12 0.55 15.02
CA TYR A 94 4.43 1.81 14.73
C TYR A 94 5.07 2.40 13.48
N SER A 95 4.30 2.82 12.51
CA SER A 95 4.84 3.54 11.35
C SER A 95 4.10 4.83 11.09
N VAL A 96 4.84 5.86 10.68
CA VAL A 96 4.30 7.10 10.16
C VAL A 96 5.13 7.51 8.95
N LEU A 97 4.45 7.63 7.81
CA LEU A 97 5.04 8.05 6.55
C LEU A 97 4.19 9.20 5.98
N ALA A 98 4.82 10.24 5.45
CA ALA A 98 4.12 11.32 4.79
C ALA A 98 4.90 11.82 3.57
N GLY A 99 4.19 12.34 2.57
CA GLY A 99 4.82 12.88 1.38
C GLY A 99 3.84 13.28 0.30
N PRO A 100 4.35 13.83 -0.81
CA PRO A 100 3.53 14.24 -1.94
C PRO A 100 3.01 13.03 -2.73
N LYS A 101 1.82 13.18 -3.29
CA LYS A 101 1.26 12.31 -4.33
C LYS A 101 0.83 13.19 -5.50
N TRP A 102 1.44 12.98 -6.64
CA TRP A 102 1.09 13.63 -7.89
C TRP A 102 0.25 12.70 -8.75
N SER A 103 -0.84 13.22 -9.34
CA SER A 103 -1.76 12.49 -10.21
C SER A 103 -1.82 13.13 -11.59
N ASN A 104 -2.00 12.31 -12.62
CA ASN A 104 -2.23 12.85 -13.96
C ASN A 104 -3.66 13.44 -14.06
N ALA A 105 -3.89 14.32 -15.06
CA ALA A 105 -5.17 15.02 -15.23
C ALA A 105 -6.39 14.11 -15.40
N LYS A 106 -6.19 12.83 -15.76
CA LYS A 106 -7.27 11.84 -15.89
C LYS A 106 -7.49 11.01 -14.62
N GLY A 107 -6.69 11.20 -13.56
CA GLY A 107 -6.75 10.38 -12.35
C GLY A 107 -6.44 8.89 -12.56
N THR A 108 -5.80 8.53 -13.69
CA THR A 108 -5.52 7.12 -14.02
C THR A 108 -4.12 6.67 -13.63
N TRP A 109 -3.21 7.61 -13.42
CA TRP A 109 -1.85 7.37 -12.94
C TRP A 109 -1.50 8.34 -11.83
N ALA A 110 -0.79 7.85 -10.82
CA ALA A 110 -0.19 8.69 -9.81
C ALA A 110 1.18 8.18 -9.41
N LEU A 111 2.01 9.10 -8.94
CA LEU A 111 3.29 8.85 -8.28
C LEU A 111 3.22 9.47 -6.89
N SER A 112 3.55 8.68 -5.88
CA SER A 112 3.65 9.13 -4.49
C SER A 112 5.04 8.83 -3.96
N SER A 113 5.55 9.64 -3.05
CA SER A 113 6.87 9.43 -2.45
C SER A 113 6.86 9.78 -0.97
N PRO A 114 6.09 9.04 -0.14
CA PRO A 114 6.10 9.25 1.30
C PRO A 114 7.43 8.78 1.90
N ALA A 115 7.87 9.54 2.90
CA ALA A 115 9.02 9.24 3.73
C ALA A 115 8.64 9.31 5.20
N GLY A 116 9.37 8.61 6.07
CA GLY A 116 9.11 8.62 7.50
C GLY A 116 9.86 7.55 8.25
N ALA A 117 9.29 7.06 9.34
CA ALA A 117 9.93 6.08 10.20
C ALA A 117 8.98 4.98 10.65
N ILE A 118 9.57 3.83 10.92
CA ILE A 118 8.98 2.72 11.67
C ILE A 118 9.74 2.62 12.97
N TYR A 119 9.03 2.61 14.08
CA TYR A 119 9.55 2.19 15.37
C TYR A 119 9.16 0.75 15.63
N THR A 120 10.12 -0.10 15.95
CA THR A 120 9.90 -1.49 16.35
C THR A 120 10.21 -1.61 17.83
N GLU A 121 9.23 -2.05 18.62
CA GLU A 121 9.40 -2.40 20.01
C GLU A 121 9.62 -3.91 20.10
N THR A 122 10.69 -4.35 20.75
CA THR A 122 10.99 -5.78 20.94
C THR A 122 10.99 -6.12 22.41
N TYR A 123 10.55 -7.34 22.73
CA TYR A 123 10.50 -7.81 24.12
C TYR A 123 11.90 -8.00 24.75
N ASN A 124 12.95 -8.13 23.92
CA ASN A 124 14.32 -8.42 24.35
C ASN A 124 15.35 -7.33 24.03
N ASP A 125 14.94 -6.09 23.79
CA ASP A 125 15.76 -4.87 23.53
C ASP A 125 16.81 -4.95 22.39
N ILE A 126 17.12 -6.13 21.87
CA ILE A 126 18.21 -6.34 20.90
C ILE A 126 17.87 -5.76 19.51
N ASP A 127 16.60 -5.64 19.18
CA ASP A 127 16.12 -5.18 17.87
C ASP A 127 15.18 -3.95 17.94
N ALA A 128 15.03 -3.37 19.12
CA ALA A 128 14.25 -2.15 19.30
C ALA A 128 14.92 -0.97 18.57
N GLY A 129 14.15 -0.17 17.87
CA GLY A 129 14.71 1.03 17.24
C GLY A 129 13.94 1.54 16.05
N TYR A 130 14.48 2.62 15.49
CA TYR A 130 13.92 3.31 14.35
C TYR A 130 14.48 2.78 13.03
N THR A 131 13.60 2.58 12.07
CA THR A 131 13.92 2.36 10.67
C THR A 131 13.35 3.51 9.86
N TYR A 132 14.19 4.24 9.17
CA TYR A 132 13.77 5.31 8.26
C TYR A 132 13.44 4.73 6.90
N LEU A 133 12.36 5.21 6.30
CA LEU A 133 11.85 4.73 5.02
C LEU A 133 11.62 5.87 4.05
N LEU A 134 11.89 5.58 2.78
CA LEU A 134 11.41 6.32 1.62
C LEU A 134 10.69 5.32 0.72
N THR A 135 9.43 5.60 0.36
CA THR A 135 8.57 4.61 -0.31
C THR A 135 7.93 5.16 -1.59
N PRO A 136 8.71 5.44 -2.66
CA PRO A 136 8.13 5.82 -3.94
C PRO A 136 7.19 4.74 -4.44
N THR A 137 5.97 5.15 -4.78
CA THR A 137 4.86 4.27 -5.17
C THR A 137 4.24 4.78 -6.45
N VAL A 138 4.06 3.91 -7.42
CA VAL A 138 3.33 4.17 -8.66
C VAL A 138 1.96 3.51 -8.57
N TYR A 139 0.93 4.25 -8.94
CA TYR A 139 -0.44 3.77 -9.00
C TYR A 139 -0.96 3.79 -10.42
N LYS A 140 -1.72 2.77 -10.78
CA LYS A 140 -2.53 2.72 -11.99
C LYS A 140 -3.96 2.38 -11.61
N SER A 141 -4.88 3.33 -11.77
CA SER A 141 -6.30 3.13 -11.50
C SER A 141 -7.12 3.13 -12.78
N TRP A 142 -8.22 2.41 -12.76
CA TRP A 142 -9.26 2.45 -13.78
C TRP A 142 -10.62 2.15 -13.16
N ARG A 143 -11.64 2.78 -13.74
CA ARG A 143 -13.04 2.49 -13.46
C ARG A 143 -13.56 1.53 -14.52
N TYR A 144 -14.25 0.51 -14.09
CA TYR A 144 -14.97 -0.37 -15.00
C TYR A 144 -16.35 0.23 -15.30
N LYS A 145 -17.26 -0.53 -15.91
CA LYS A 145 -18.63 -0.09 -16.29
C LYS A 145 -19.43 0.51 -15.13
N ASN A 146 -19.15 0.13 -13.90
CA ASN A 146 -19.77 0.67 -12.70
C ASN A 146 -18.91 1.86 -12.19
N PRO A 147 -19.47 3.11 -12.16
CA PRO A 147 -18.73 4.28 -11.68
C PRO A 147 -18.36 4.22 -10.20
N ASN A 148 -19.05 3.40 -9.42
CA ASN A 148 -18.80 3.19 -7.99
C ASN A 148 -17.66 2.20 -7.71
N LEU A 149 -17.03 1.66 -8.74
CA LEU A 149 -16.02 0.63 -8.62
C LEU A 149 -14.72 1.07 -9.29
N THR A 150 -13.69 1.30 -8.49
CA THR A 150 -12.35 1.65 -8.96
C THR A 150 -11.38 0.52 -8.61
N TYR A 151 -10.59 0.12 -9.58
CA TYR A 151 -9.50 -0.84 -9.43
C TYR A 151 -8.18 -0.09 -9.48
N THR A 152 -7.25 -0.44 -8.61
CA THR A 152 -5.92 0.15 -8.57
C THR A 152 -4.86 -0.93 -8.46
N PHE A 153 -3.92 -0.95 -9.40
CA PHE A 153 -2.64 -1.62 -9.20
C PHE A 153 -1.62 -0.62 -8.67
N PHE A 154 -0.76 -1.09 -7.80
CA PHE A 154 0.34 -0.28 -7.30
C PHE A 154 1.63 -1.09 -7.24
N THR A 155 2.73 -0.37 -7.40
CA THR A 155 4.06 -0.87 -7.13
C THR A 155 4.79 0.14 -6.27
N ARG A 156 5.47 -0.34 -5.25
CA ARG A 156 6.20 0.45 -4.27
C ARG A 156 7.62 -0.07 -4.15
N SER A 157 8.58 0.83 -4.26
CA SER A 157 9.95 0.56 -3.86
C SER A 157 10.15 1.08 -2.44
N GLU A 158 10.80 0.32 -1.58
CA GLU A 158 11.06 0.72 -0.21
C GLU A 158 12.57 0.79 0.01
N PHE A 159 13.08 1.98 0.23
CA PHE A 159 14.45 2.24 0.63
C PHE A 159 14.45 2.43 2.14
N ALA A 160 15.12 1.54 2.85
CA ALA A 160 15.13 1.52 4.29
C ALA A 160 16.55 1.69 4.85
N TYR A 161 16.64 2.39 5.97
CA TYR A 161 17.87 2.54 6.74
C TYR A 161 17.58 2.35 8.22
N ASN A 162 18.34 1.47 8.85
CA ASN A 162 18.36 1.26 10.29
C ASN A 162 19.80 1.31 10.77
N TYR A 163 20.05 1.94 11.91
CA TYR A 163 21.42 2.13 12.42
C TYR A 163 22.14 0.79 12.69
N ILE A 164 21.40 -0.22 13.13
CA ILE A 164 21.96 -1.54 13.50
C ILE A 164 22.12 -2.44 12.26
N ARG A 165 21.08 -2.46 11.41
CA ARG A 165 20.96 -3.40 10.26
C ARG A 165 21.47 -2.82 8.94
N GLY A 166 21.83 -1.53 8.90
CA GLY A 166 22.29 -0.85 7.70
C GLY A 166 21.17 -0.48 6.73
N ARG A 167 21.47 -0.58 5.43
CA ARG A 167 20.55 -0.20 4.34
C ARG A 167 20.00 -1.44 3.65
N TRP A 168 18.74 -1.42 3.30
CA TRP A 168 18.15 -2.44 2.44
C TRP A 168 17.12 -1.85 1.50
N PHE A 169 16.83 -2.61 0.48
CA PHE A 169 15.87 -2.28 -0.54
C PHE A 169 14.85 -3.41 -0.64
N SER A 170 13.61 -3.06 -0.88
CA SER A 170 12.54 -4.02 -1.11
C SER A 170 11.52 -3.50 -2.11
N PHE A 171 10.73 -4.41 -2.61
CA PHE A 171 9.71 -4.14 -3.58
C PHE A 171 8.36 -4.71 -3.11
N VAL A 172 7.32 -3.90 -3.21
CA VAL A 172 5.94 -4.30 -2.90
C VAL A 172 5.09 -4.08 -4.13
N GLY A 173 4.32 -5.06 -4.50
CA GLY A 173 3.32 -4.93 -5.54
C GLY A 173 1.97 -5.38 -5.04
N GLY A 174 0.92 -4.78 -5.55
CA GLY A 174 -0.42 -5.14 -5.10
C GLY A 174 -1.54 -4.57 -5.93
N TYR A 175 -2.71 -4.91 -5.46
CA TYR A 175 -3.97 -4.55 -6.04
C TYR A 175 -4.90 -4.08 -4.93
N SER A 176 -5.63 -3.01 -5.19
CA SER A 176 -6.71 -2.56 -4.33
C SER A 176 -7.97 -2.31 -5.15
N GLN A 177 -9.10 -2.49 -4.49
CA GLN A 177 -10.43 -2.24 -5.03
C GLN A 177 -11.15 -1.27 -4.12
N GLU A 178 -11.63 -0.17 -4.70
CA GLU A 178 -12.47 0.82 -4.04
C GLU A 178 -13.91 0.60 -4.48
N ILE A 179 -14.83 0.44 -3.51
CA ILE A 179 -16.26 0.27 -3.73
C ILE A 179 -16.98 1.42 -3.01
N GLN A 180 -17.59 2.30 -3.78
CA GLN A 180 -18.31 3.45 -3.25
C GLN A 180 -19.78 3.09 -3.02
N THR A 181 -20.26 3.29 -1.80
CA THR A 181 -21.68 3.27 -1.42
C THR A 181 -22.19 4.69 -1.19
N ASP A 182 -23.41 4.88 -0.76
CA ASP A 182 -23.98 6.22 -0.55
C ASP A 182 -23.20 7.04 0.49
N ARG A 183 -22.77 6.41 1.58
CA ARG A 183 -22.13 7.09 2.73
C ARG A 183 -20.66 6.71 2.93
N LEU A 184 -20.27 5.54 2.48
CA LEU A 184 -18.98 4.94 2.76
C LEU A 184 -18.27 4.57 1.47
N THR A 185 -16.96 4.58 1.53
CA THR A 185 -16.10 3.94 0.56
C THR A 185 -15.39 2.77 1.24
N HIS A 186 -15.48 1.58 0.66
CA HIS A 186 -14.85 0.37 1.12
C HIS A 186 -13.59 0.11 0.29
N TYR A 187 -12.53 -0.35 0.94
CA TYR A 187 -11.26 -0.74 0.31
C TYR A 187 -10.99 -2.20 0.60
N ILE A 188 -10.66 -2.93 -0.44
CA ILE A 188 -10.12 -4.29 -0.35
C ILE A 188 -8.74 -4.24 -0.98
N SER A 189 -7.70 -4.66 -0.27
CA SER A 189 -6.32 -4.63 -0.76
C SER A 189 -5.67 -6.01 -0.63
N LEU A 190 -4.97 -6.40 -1.68
CA LEU A 190 -4.10 -7.57 -1.69
C LEU A 190 -2.72 -7.11 -2.14
N SER A 191 -1.69 -7.39 -1.35
CA SER A 191 -0.32 -7.02 -1.70
C SER A 191 0.66 -8.14 -1.38
N GLY A 192 1.75 -8.16 -2.13
CA GLY A 192 2.88 -9.04 -1.88
C GLY A 192 4.15 -8.22 -1.79
N SER A 193 5.04 -8.62 -0.91
CA SER A 193 6.36 -8.01 -0.76
C SER A 193 7.46 -8.97 -1.18
N THR A 194 8.53 -8.38 -1.69
CA THR A 194 9.67 -9.10 -2.23
C THR A 194 10.97 -8.52 -1.67
N ASN A 195 11.72 -9.29 -0.85
CA ASN A 195 13.07 -8.92 -0.36
C ASN A 195 13.85 -10.17 0.11
N GLY A 196 14.66 -10.79 -0.77
CA GLY A 196 15.38 -12.03 -0.49
C GLY A 196 14.47 -13.29 -0.44
N PRO A 197 14.80 -14.32 0.28
CA PRO A 197 14.07 -15.59 0.31
C PRO A 197 12.75 -15.53 1.11
N ILE A 198 12.38 -14.36 1.64
CA ILE A 198 11.20 -14.20 2.50
C ILE A 198 10.17 -13.35 1.79
N TYR A 199 9.05 -13.94 1.45
CA TYR A 199 7.90 -13.28 0.84
C TYR A 199 6.73 -13.23 1.82
N GLY A 200 5.94 -12.17 1.73
CA GLY A 200 4.71 -12.02 2.48
C GLY A 200 3.55 -11.66 1.55
N VAL A 201 2.39 -12.23 1.81
CA VAL A 201 1.13 -11.84 1.18
C VAL A 201 0.24 -11.22 2.24
N TYR A 202 -0.34 -10.08 1.94
CA TYR A 202 -1.15 -9.30 2.87
C TYR A 202 -2.52 -9.02 2.27
N PHE A 203 -3.53 -9.24 3.06
CA PHE A 203 -4.91 -8.86 2.79
C PHE A 203 -5.30 -7.73 3.72
N GLY A 204 -5.89 -6.67 3.19
CA GLY A 204 -6.39 -5.53 3.95
C GLY A 204 -7.83 -5.18 3.59
N TYR A 205 -8.58 -4.74 4.60
CA TYR A 205 -9.90 -4.15 4.44
C TYR A 205 -9.96 -2.83 5.20
N GLY A 206 -10.47 -1.80 4.54
CA GLY A 206 -10.61 -0.47 5.12
C GLY A 206 -11.89 0.21 4.69
N ILE A 207 -12.22 1.27 5.38
CA ILE A 207 -13.35 2.15 5.10
C ILE A 207 -12.93 3.62 5.15
N SER A 208 -13.64 4.45 4.41
CA SER A 208 -13.55 5.91 4.47
C SER A 208 -14.94 6.50 4.42
N LEU A 209 -15.16 7.58 5.15
CA LEU A 209 -16.34 8.41 4.96
C LEU A 209 -16.20 9.18 3.64
N LYS A 210 -17.29 9.32 2.90
CA LYS A 210 -17.30 10.27 1.78
C LYS A 210 -17.17 11.68 2.34
N PRO A 211 -16.35 12.55 1.71
CA PRO A 211 -16.36 13.96 2.04
C PRO A 211 -17.79 14.49 1.88
N ASN A 212 -18.27 15.26 2.86
CA ASN A 212 -19.53 15.99 2.69
C ASN A 212 -19.38 16.88 1.45
N GLN A 213 -20.25 16.67 0.48
CA GLN A 213 -20.35 17.50 -0.72
C GLN A 213 -20.92 18.87 -0.35
#